data_fc52ccfd7bec5b5cb55c8d21880b2016
#
_entry.id   fc52ccfd7bec5b5cb55c8d21880b2016
#
_cell.length_a   1.000
_cell.length_b   1.000
_cell.length_c   1.000
_cell.angle_alpha   90.00
_cell.angle_beta   90.00
_cell.angle_gamma   90.00
#
_symmetry.space_group_name_H-M   'P 1'
#
loop_
_entity.id
_entity.type
_entity.pdbx_description
1 polymer ?
#
loop_
_entity_poly.entity_id
_entity_poly.type
_entity_poly.pdbx_seq_one_letter_code
_entity_poly.pdbx_strand_id
1 'polypeptide(L)'
;RNPRSTVATVTEIYDYLRLLFARLGTPHCPICGKEVHKRTPQAIINEIMQLKGRRVYICAPIAKQKKGEFAHVPEQYMARGYARARVDGIVYALDEWPDIDKKFKHDIELVVDRLVITEQDLSRISGSVEQALTIGGGVVEVIDADSNELMTYSERYACPDHPDEPIPELEPRLFSFNSPFGACPTCSGLGSRMVVDPELVLNDRLTIMEGAIRPFNRINVEAWWMKKLASVAKVHGFDLRTPVGELDAQTRRLLL
;
A
#
# COMPACT_ATOMS: atom_id res chain seq x y z
N ARG A 1 34.00 -0.33 11.78
CA ARG A 1 33.05 -1.47 11.81
C ARG A 1 32.08 -1.31 10.67
N ASN A 2 31.88 -2.37 9.89
CA ASN A 2 30.85 -2.36 8.85
C ASN A 2 29.49 -2.67 9.51
N PRO A 3 28.52 -1.75 9.52
CA PRO A 3 27.24 -1.96 10.21
C PRO A 3 26.39 -3.07 9.58
N ARG A 4 26.71 -3.50 8.36
CA ARG A 4 26.03 -4.61 7.67
C ARG A 4 26.66 -5.97 7.94
N SER A 5 27.80 -6.01 8.64
CA SER A 5 28.46 -7.26 9.04
C SER A 5 27.92 -7.72 10.40
N THR A 6 27.07 -8.70 10.38
CA THR A 6 26.48 -9.35 11.56
C THR A 6 27.00 -10.78 11.70
N VAL A 7 26.85 -11.40 12.86
CA VAL A 7 27.21 -12.82 13.05
C VAL A 7 26.51 -13.68 12.02
N ALA A 8 25.22 -13.45 11.79
CA ALA A 8 24.42 -14.24 10.85
C ALA A 8 24.90 -14.11 9.38
N THR A 9 25.42 -12.93 8.97
CA THR A 9 25.97 -12.74 7.61
C THR A 9 27.38 -13.34 7.47
N VAL A 10 28.18 -13.33 8.53
CA VAL A 10 29.53 -13.91 8.51
C VAL A 10 29.50 -15.44 8.54
N THR A 11 28.52 -16.02 9.22
CA THR A 11 28.32 -17.48 9.32
C THR A 11 27.48 -18.07 8.19
N GLU A 12 27.02 -17.25 7.23
CA GLU A 12 26.12 -17.64 6.15
C GLU A 12 24.72 -18.11 6.60
N ILE A 13 24.47 -18.19 7.91
CA ILE A 13 23.14 -18.59 8.47
C ILE A 13 22.03 -17.69 7.91
N TYR A 14 22.34 -16.41 7.69
CA TYR A 14 21.38 -15.47 7.15
C TYR A 14 20.91 -15.83 5.74
N ASP A 15 21.76 -16.42 4.91
CA ASP A 15 21.40 -16.83 3.55
C ASP A 15 20.44 -18.00 3.56
N TYR A 16 20.63 -18.95 4.49
CA TYR A 16 19.67 -20.05 4.70
C TYR A 16 18.35 -19.54 5.26
N LEU A 17 18.36 -18.61 6.21
CA LEU A 17 17.13 -18.03 6.76
C LEU A 17 16.33 -17.30 5.69
N ARG A 18 16.96 -16.49 4.84
CA ARG A 18 16.27 -15.80 3.73
C ARG A 18 15.58 -16.79 2.79
N LEU A 19 16.25 -17.89 2.47
CA LEU A 19 15.69 -18.94 1.63
C LEU A 19 14.53 -19.66 2.32
N LEU A 20 14.69 -19.96 3.61
CA LEU A 20 13.66 -20.61 4.42
C LEU A 20 12.39 -19.77 4.47
N PHE A 21 12.50 -18.49 4.85
CA PHE A 21 11.35 -17.59 4.91
C PHE A 21 10.72 -17.34 3.54
N ALA A 22 11.49 -17.25 2.47
CA ALA A 22 10.96 -17.09 1.11
C ALA A 22 10.20 -18.32 0.62
N ARG A 23 10.56 -19.54 1.08
CA ARG A 23 9.96 -20.79 0.60
C ARG A 23 8.86 -21.34 1.49
N LEU A 24 8.97 -21.14 2.80
CA LEU A 24 8.09 -21.73 3.81
C LEU A 24 7.41 -20.70 4.70
N GLY A 25 7.76 -19.42 4.57
CA GLY A 25 7.13 -18.35 5.34
C GLY A 25 5.68 -18.14 4.94
N THR A 26 4.82 -17.92 5.93
CA THR A 26 3.42 -17.52 5.71
C THR A 26 3.33 -16.00 5.84
N PRO A 27 2.97 -15.28 4.77
CA PRO A 27 2.80 -13.84 4.84
C PRO A 27 1.55 -13.46 5.64
N HIS A 28 1.66 -12.36 6.35
CA HIS A 28 0.56 -11.78 7.10
C HIS A 28 0.30 -10.36 6.61
N CYS A 29 -0.95 -9.95 6.63
CA CYS A 29 -1.34 -8.58 6.32
C CYS A 29 -0.67 -7.59 7.30
N PRO A 30 0.05 -6.57 6.82
CA PRO A 30 0.73 -5.62 7.70
C PRO A 30 -0.23 -4.74 8.51
N ILE A 31 -1.51 -4.66 8.11
CA ILE A 31 -2.52 -3.83 8.78
C ILE A 31 -3.27 -4.63 9.85
N CYS A 32 -3.84 -5.80 9.49
CA CYS A 32 -4.69 -6.56 10.42
C CYS A 32 -4.04 -7.84 10.97
N GLY A 33 -2.86 -8.23 10.50
CA GLY A 33 -2.15 -9.42 10.97
C GLY A 33 -2.73 -10.76 10.50
N LYS A 34 -3.81 -10.77 9.72
CA LYS A 34 -4.37 -12.02 9.18
C LYS A 34 -3.42 -12.68 8.20
N GLU A 35 -3.39 -14.01 8.22
CA GLU A 35 -2.65 -14.80 7.22
C GLU A 35 -3.18 -14.52 5.82
N VAL A 36 -2.25 -14.47 4.88
CA VAL A 36 -2.55 -14.21 3.48
C VAL A 36 -2.04 -15.37 2.64
N HIS A 37 -2.90 -15.89 1.78
CA HIS A 37 -2.59 -17.02 0.93
C HIS A 37 -2.70 -16.65 -0.56
N LYS A 38 -1.80 -17.19 -1.35
CA LYS A 38 -1.88 -17.21 -2.81
C LYS A 38 -2.61 -18.48 -3.24
N ARG A 39 -3.60 -18.36 -4.11
CA ARG A 39 -4.32 -19.50 -4.66
C ARG A 39 -4.07 -19.63 -6.15
N THR A 40 -3.92 -20.83 -6.64
CA THR A 40 -3.90 -21.07 -8.09
C THR A 40 -5.31 -20.93 -8.65
N PRO A 41 -5.51 -20.54 -9.93
CA PRO A 41 -6.83 -20.51 -10.56
C PRO A 41 -7.57 -21.83 -10.39
N GLN A 42 -6.87 -22.95 -10.53
CA GLN A 42 -7.47 -24.28 -10.36
C GLN A 42 -7.98 -24.53 -8.93
N ALA A 43 -7.25 -24.08 -7.91
CA ALA A 43 -7.71 -24.18 -6.52
C ALA A 43 -8.97 -23.32 -6.29
N ILE A 44 -9.01 -22.12 -6.87
CA ILE A 44 -10.19 -21.23 -6.82
C ILE A 44 -11.39 -21.90 -7.48
N ILE A 45 -11.21 -22.45 -8.68
CA ILE A 45 -12.26 -23.14 -9.43
C ILE A 45 -12.79 -24.34 -8.61
N ASN A 46 -11.90 -25.14 -8.04
CA ASN A 46 -12.28 -26.30 -7.23
C ASN A 46 -13.11 -25.89 -5.99
N GLU A 47 -12.78 -24.78 -5.35
CA GLU A 47 -13.57 -24.26 -4.22
C GLU A 47 -14.95 -23.74 -4.66
N ILE A 48 -15.02 -23.03 -5.79
CA ILE A 48 -16.29 -22.57 -6.36
C ILE A 48 -17.18 -23.76 -6.71
N MET A 49 -16.61 -24.83 -7.25
CA MET A 49 -17.34 -26.06 -7.55
C MET A 49 -17.94 -26.76 -6.31
N GLN A 50 -17.43 -26.50 -5.10
CA GLN A 50 -18.03 -27.01 -3.87
C GLN A 50 -19.36 -26.32 -3.52
N LEU A 51 -19.64 -25.14 -4.11
CA LEU A 51 -20.91 -24.40 -3.95
C LEU A 51 -22.04 -24.98 -4.81
N LYS A 52 -21.99 -26.27 -5.13
CA LYS A 52 -22.97 -26.97 -5.96
C LYS A 52 -24.41 -26.68 -5.55
N GLY A 53 -25.24 -26.33 -6.54
CA GLY A 53 -26.65 -25.99 -6.36
C GLY A 53 -26.90 -24.54 -5.94
N ARG A 54 -25.87 -23.78 -5.56
CA ARG A 54 -26.02 -22.37 -5.25
C ARG A 54 -26.02 -21.51 -6.50
N ARG A 55 -26.77 -20.43 -6.45
CA ARG A 55 -26.77 -19.39 -7.48
C ARG A 55 -25.73 -18.33 -7.10
N VAL A 56 -24.74 -18.12 -7.98
CA VAL A 56 -23.64 -17.22 -7.68
C VAL A 56 -23.42 -16.18 -8.79
N TYR A 57 -22.85 -15.05 -8.40
CA TYR A 57 -22.20 -14.12 -9.31
C TYR A 57 -20.70 -14.33 -9.22
N ILE A 58 -20.03 -14.46 -10.38
CA ILE A 58 -18.57 -14.40 -10.49
C ILE A 58 -18.23 -12.97 -10.89
N CYS A 59 -17.50 -12.25 -10.04
CA CYS A 59 -17.26 -10.83 -10.18
C CYS A 59 -15.76 -10.50 -10.20
N ALA A 60 -15.43 -9.41 -10.89
CA ALA A 60 -14.11 -8.80 -10.85
C ALA A 60 -14.18 -7.49 -10.06
N PRO A 61 -13.42 -7.29 -9.00
CA PRO A 61 -13.37 -6.01 -8.28
C PRO A 61 -12.75 -4.94 -9.18
N ILE A 62 -13.45 -3.81 -9.34
CA ILE A 62 -13.01 -2.62 -10.08
C ILE A 62 -12.54 -1.55 -9.11
N ALA A 63 -13.28 -1.35 -8.03
CA ALA A 63 -12.94 -0.43 -6.96
C ALA A 63 -13.35 -1.03 -5.61
N LYS A 64 -12.48 -0.91 -4.61
CA LYS A 64 -12.73 -1.29 -3.23
C LYS A 64 -12.42 -0.11 -2.33
N GLN A 65 -13.44 0.36 -1.58
CA GLN A 65 -13.33 1.49 -0.66
C GLN A 65 -12.69 2.74 -1.30
N LYS A 66 -12.95 2.97 -2.59
CA LYS A 66 -12.39 4.10 -3.35
C LYS A 66 -13.41 5.21 -3.56
N LYS A 67 -12.93 6.46 -3.48
CA LYS A 67 -13.71 7.65 -3.81
C LYS A 67 -13.64 7.90 -5.32
N GLY A 68 -14.76 8.33 -5.92
CA GLY A 68 -14.81 8.66 -7.33
C GLY A 68 -16.25 8.60 -7.86
N GLU A 69 -16.48 9.17 -9.04
CA GLU A 69 -17.79 9.13 -9.72
C GLU A 69 -17.94 7.85 -10.55
N PHE A 70 -16.84 7.20 -10.93
CA PHE A 70 -16.78 5.97 -11.74
C PHE A 70 -17.65 5.98 -13.02
N ALA A 71 -17.94 7.18 -13.54
CA ALA A 71 -18.79 7.38 -14.73
C ALA A 71 -18.24 6.69 -15.99
N HIS A 72 -16.94 6.40 -16.04
CA HIS A 72 -16.29 5.71 -17.16
C HIS A 72 -16.54 4.20 -17.18
N VAL A 73 -16.92 3.60 -16.03
CA VAL A 73 -17.06 2.14 -15.87
C VAL A 73 -18.11 1.56 -16.85
N PRO A 74 -19.33 2.13 -16.98
CA PRO A 74 -20.32 1.58 -17.90
C PRO A 74 -19.82 1.51 -19.34
N GLU A 75 -19.34 2.62 -19.88
CA GLU A 75 -18.86 2.71 -21.27
C GLU A 75 -17.72 1.72 -21.53
N GLN A 76 -16.76 1.67 -20.64
CA GLN A 76 -15.58 0.81 -20.76
C GLN A 76 -15.94 -0.68 -20.81
N TYR A 77 -16.89 -1.13 -19.98
CA TYR A 77 -17.21 -2.55 -19.87
C TYR A 77 -18.36 -3.00 -20.76
N MET A 78 -19.30 -2.12 -21.11
CA MET A 78 -20.28 -2.41 -22.17
C MET A 78 -19.59 -2.63 -23.52
N ALA A 79 -18.58 -1.83 -23.86
CA ALA A 79 -17.77 -2.03 -25.06
C ALA A 79 -17.07 -3.39 -25.13
N ARG A 80 -16.88 -4.06 -23.98
CA ARG A 80 -16.31 -5.41 -23.85
C ARG A 80 -17.37 -6.50 -23.75
N GLY A 81 -18.66 -6.17 -23.86
CA GLY A 81 -19.77 -7.12 -23.83
C GLY A 81 -20.31 -7.47 -22.44
N TYR A 82 -19.90 -6.77 -21.38
CA TYR A 82 -20.48 -6.94 -20.05
C TYR A 82 -21.78 -6.15 -19.93
N ALA A 83 -22.71 -6.64 -19.11
CA ALA A 83 -24.04 -6.04 -18.98
C ALA A 83 -24.36 -5.52 -17.57
N ARG A 84 -23.64 -5.96 -16.54
CA ARG A 84 -23.97 -5.67 -15.14
C ARG A 84 -22.73 -5.41 -14.29
N ALA A 85 -22.92 -4.56 -13.29
CA ALA A 85 -21.98 -4.41 -12.18
C ALA A 85 -22.74 -4.32 -10.86
N ARG A 86 -22.06 -4.61 -9.78
CA ARG A 86 -22.56 -4.45 -8.43
C ARG A 86 -21.90 -3.21 -7.84
N VAL A 87 -22.71 -2.30 -7.29
CA VAL A 87 -22.26 -1.06 -6.64
C VAL A 87 -22.79 -1.08 -5.22
N ASP A 88 -21.91 -1.03 -4.24
CA ASP A 88 -22.23 -1.03 -2.80
C ASP A 88 -23.23 -2.15 -2.41
N GLY A 89 -23.06 -3.31 -3.00
CA GLY A 89 -23.88 -4.48 -2.72
C GLY A 89 -25.15 -4.63 -3.58
N ILE A 90 -25.46 -3.68 -4.45
CA ILE A 90 -26.66 -3.72 -5.31
C ILE A 90 -26.23 -3.92 -6.77
N VAL A 91 -26.88 -4.87 -7.46
CA VAL A 91 -26.59 -5.15 -8.88
C VAL A 91 -27.40 -4.19 -9.77
N TYR A 92 -26.68 -3.47 -10.63
CA TYR A 92 -27.23 -2.58 -11.65
C TYR A 92 -26.90 -3.10 -13.04
N ALA A 93 -27.76 -2.79 -14.01
CA ALA A 93 -27.39 -2.87 -15.41
C ALA A 93 -26.43 -1.72 -15.75
N LEU A 94 -25.46 -1.96 -16.63
CA LEU A 94 -24.46 -0.92 -16.96
C LEU A 94 -25.07 0.26 -17.72
N ASP A 95 -26.17 0.03 -18.44
CA ASP A 95 -26.97 1.08 -19.10
C ASP A 95 -27.88 1.86 -18.13
N GLU A 96 -28.09 1.36 -16.91
CA GLU A 96 -28.84 1.99 -15.82
C GLU A 96 -27.91 2.33 -14.65
N TRP A 97 -26.75 2.94 -14.95
CA TRP A 97 -25.72 3.23 -13.93
C TRP A 97 -26.24 4.19 -12.87
N PRO A 98 -26.08 3.87 -11.58
CA PRO A 98 -26.53 4.75 -10.51
C PRO A 98 -25.70 6.02 -10.42
N ASP A 99 -26.29 7.08 -9.86
CA ASP A 99 -25.55 8.29 -9.50
C ASP A 99 -24.67 8.01 -8.28
N ILE A 100 -23.36 8.14 -8.42
CA ILE A 100 -22.36 7.81 -7.40
C ILE A 100 -21.77 9.10 -6.83
N ASP A 101 -21.94 9.34 -5.52
CA ASP A 101 -21.38 10.52 -4.86
C ASP A 101 -19.86 10.32 -4.61
N LYS A 102 -19.05 11.07 -5.36
CA LYS A 102 -17.58 11.05 -5.26
C LYS A 102 -16.99 11.36 -3.88
N LYS A 103 -17.79 11.86 -2.93
CA LYS A 103 -17.34 12.17 -1.57
C LYS A 103 -17.22 10.94 -0.69
N PHE A 104 -17.99 9.90 -0.99
CA PHE A 104 -18.00 8.65 -0.25
C PHE A 104 -17.08 7.62 -0.89
N LYS A 105 -16.78 6.57 -0.15
CA LYS A 105 -16.05 5.40 -0.63
C LYS A 105 -17.06 4.38 -1.15
N HIS A 106 -16.78 3.80 -2.30
CA HIS A 106 -17.66 2.83 -2.95
C HIS A 106 -16.92 1.53 -3.25
N ASP A 107 -17.67 0.45 -3.25
CA ASP A 107 -17.24 -0.86 -3.71
C ASP A 107 -17.94 -1.15 -5.05
N ILE A 108 -17.15 -1.45 -6.09
CA ILE A 108 -17.65 -1.72 -7.43
C ILE A 108 -17.07 -3.03 -7.93
N GLU A 109 -17.94 -3.97 -8.24
CA GLU A 109 -17.60 -5.26 -8.82
C GLU A 109 -18.27 -5.42 -10.19
N LEU A 110 -17.49 -5.75 -11.23
CA LEU A 110 -18.03 -6.12 -12.54
C LEU A 110 -18.57 -7.55 -12.47
N VAL A 111 -19.82 -7.77 -12.83
CA VAL A 111 -20.40 -9.10 -12.93
C VAL A 111 -19.94 -9.74 -14.24
N VAL A 112 -19.01 -10.71 -14.12
CA VAL A 112 -18.48 -11.44 -15.28
C VAL A 112 -19.44 -12.55 -15.70
N ASP A 113 -19.98 -13.29 -14.71
CA ASP A 113 -20.96 -14.34 -14.99
C ASP A 113 -21.97 -14.49 -13.84
N ARG A 114 -23.13 -15.07 -14.16
CA ARG A 114 -24.21 -15.41 -13.24
C ARG A 114 -24.77 -16.77 -13.57
N LEU A 115 -24.58 -17.74 -12.68
CA LEU A 115 -24.99 -19.11 -12.91
C LEU A 115 -25.39 -19.83 -11.62
N VAL A 116 -26.09 -20.96 -11.77
CA VAL A 116 -26.24 -21.96 -10.72
C VAL A 116 -25.11 -22.97 -10.91
N ILE A 117 -24.34 -23.26 -9.85
CA ILE A 117 -23.19 -24.16 -9.94
C ILE A 117 -23.67 -25.61 -10.14
N THR A 118 -23.31 -26.21 -11.27
CA THR A 118 -23.53 -27.65 -11.57
C THR A 118 -22.22 -28.32 -11.99
N GLU A 119 -22.19 -29.64 -11.98
CA GLU A 119 -20.98 -30.39 -12.39
C GLU A 119 -20.61 -30.21 -13.86
N GLN A 120 -21.60 -29.81 -14.69
CA GLN A 120 -21.39 -29.58 -16.12
C GLN A 120 -20.79 -28.23 -16.45
N ASP A 121 -20.79 -27.28 -15.48
CA ASP A 121 -20.38 -25.89 -15.69
C ASP A 121 -18.88 -25.65 -15.52
N LEU A 122 -18.07 -26.70 -15.29
CA LEU A 122 -16.63 -26.56 -15.00
C LEU A 122 -15.90 -25.69 -16.04
N SER A 123 -16.12 -25.93 -17.32
CA SER A 123 -15.48 -25.15 -18.40
C SER A 123 -15.91 -23.69 -18.39
N ARG A 124 -17.21 -23.44 -18.16
CA ARG A 124 -17.78 -22.08 -18.08
C ARG A 124 -17.23 -21.33 -16.86
N ILE A 125 -17.20 -21.98 -15.70
CA ILE A 125 -16.67 -21.41 -14.46
C ILE A 125 -15.18 -21.09 -14.63
N SER A 126 -14.39 -22.01 -15.24
CA SER A 126 -12.98 -21.78 -15.50
C SER A 126 -12.76 -20.53 -16.36
N GLY A 127 -13.48 -20.39 -17.47
CA GLY A 127 -13.38 -19.20 -18.32
C GLY A 127 -13.81 -17.91 -17.61
N SER A 128 -14.88 -17.97 -16.81
CA SER A 128 -15.38 -16.81 -16.06
C SER A 128 -14.41 -16.40 -14.95
N VAL A 129 -13.80 -17.36 -14.24
CA VAL A 129 -12.79 -17.09 -13.21
C VAL A 129 -11.53 -16.48 -13.83
N GLU A 130 -11.02 -17.01 -14.95
CA GLU A 130 -9.85 -16.45 -15.64
C GLU A 130 -10.09 -15.02 -16.13
N GLN A 131 -11.27 -14.73 -16.68
CA GLN A 131 -11.67 -13.38 -17.06
C GLN A 131 -11.75 -12.45 -15.85
N ALA A 132 -12.39 -12.91 -14.76
CA ALA A 132 -12.52 -12.12 -13.55
C ALA A 132 -11.15 -11.81 -12.93
N LEU A 133 -10.23 -12.77 -12.85
CA LEU A 133 -8.86 -12.59 -12.39
C LEU A 133 -8.09 -11.58 -13.26
N THR A 134 -8.26 -11.67 -14.59
CA THR A 134 -7.61 -10.73 -15.52
C THR A 134 -8.09 -9.29 -15.29
N ILE A 135 -9.39 -9.09 -15.17
CA ILE A 135 -10.02 -7.76 -14.98
C ILE A 135 -9.73 -7.22 -13.57
N GLY A 136 -9.87 -8.07 -12.55
CA GLY A 136 -9.69 -7.73 -11.14
C GLY A 136 -8.22 -7.70 -10.69
N GLY A 137 -7.26 -7.76 -11.65
CA GLY A 137 -5.83 -7.68 -11.34
C GLY A 137 -5.30 -8.82 -10.48
N GLY A 138 -5.82 -10.04 -10.68
CA GLY A 138 -5.48 -11.25 -9.93
C GLY A 138 -6.41 -11.52 -8.75
N VAL A 139 -7.55 -10.82 -8.67
CA VAL A 139 -8.59 -11.03 -7.65
C VAL A 139 -9.91 -11.37 -8.32
N VAL A 140 -10.62 -12.35 -7.80
CA VAL A 140 -11.99 -12.69 -8.18
C VAL A 140 -12.87 -12.77 -6.93
N GLU A 141 -14.09 -12.28 -7.05
CA GLU A 141 -15.09 -12.30 -6.00
C GLU A 141 -16.26 -13.19 -6.43
N VAL A 142 -16.67 -14.08 -5.56
CA VAL A 142 -17.84 -14.93 -5.75
C VAL A 142 -18.88 -14.54 -4.71
N ILE A 143 -20.07 -14.21 -5.19
CA ILE A 143 -21.15 -13.71 -4.35
C ILE A 143 -22.32 -14.68 -4.47
N ASP A 144 -22.73 -15.25 -3.36
CA ASP A 144 -23.97 -16.02 -3.29
C ASP A 144 -25.16 -15.09 -3.49
N ALA A 145 -25.96 -15.36 -4.51
CA ALA A 145 -27.07 -14.48 -4.92
C ALA A 145 -28.24 -14.48 -3.93
N ASP A 146 -28.34 -15.49 -3.08
CA ASP A 146 -29.45 -15.66 -2.14
C ASP A 146 -29.07 -15.14 -0.74
N SER A 147 -27.85 -15.42 -0.26
CA SER A 147 -27.36 -14.96 1.05
C SER A 147 -26.60 -13.64 0.99
N ASN A 148 -26.20 -13.18 -0.19
CA ASN A 148 -25.29 -12.04 -0.42
C ASN A 148 -23.91 -12.22 0.25
N GLU A 149 -23.54 -13.46 0.57
CA GLU A 149 -22.24 -13.79 1.13
C GLU A 149 -21.13 -13.59 0.07
N LEU A 150 -20.10 -12.83 0.45
CA LEU A 150 -18.97 -12.50 -0.41
C LEU A 150 -17.78 -13.39 -0.07
N MET A 151 -17.27 -14.11 -1.06
CA MET A 151 -16.05 -14.91 -1.00
C MET A 151 -15.02 -14.27 -1.93
N THR A 152 -13.87 -13.86 -1.40
CA THR A 152 -12.79 -13.25 -2.18
C THR A 152 -11.63 -14.23 -2.33
N TYR A 153 -11.18 -14.40 -3.57
CA TYR A 153 -10.04 -15.25 -3.93
C TYR A 153 -9.00 -14.41 -4.67
N SER A 154 -7.71 -14.73 -4.45
CA SER A 154 -6.61 -14.02 -5.11
C SER A 154 -5.53 -14.98 -5.58
N GLU A 155 -5.03 -14.73 -6.80
CA GLU A 155 -3.81 -15.35 -7.32
C GLU A 155 -2.54 -14.73 -6.73
N ARG A 156 -2.65 -13.57 -6.11
CA ARG A 156 -1.56 -12.86 -5.44
C ARG A 156 -1.76 -12.95 -3.93
N TYR A 157 -0.69 -12.66 -3.20
CA TYR A 157 -0.84 -12.44 -1.77
C TYR A 157 -1.62 -11.14 -1.55
N ALA A 158 -2.89 -11.26 -1.20
CA ALA A 158 -3.76 -10.13 -0.92
C ALA A 158 -4.61 -10.40 0.33
N CYS A 159 -4.77 -9.40 1.16
CA CYS A 159 -5.67 -9.48 2.30
C CYS A 159 -7.11 -9.16 1.82
N PRO A 160 -8.10 -9.99 2.13
CA PRO A 160 -9.49 -9.71 1.75
C PRO A 160 -10.03 -8.39 2.34
N ASP A 161 -9.58 -8.03 3.55
CA ASP A 161 -10.02 -6.82 4.24
C ASP A 161 -9.23 -5.56 3.81
N HIS A 162 -8.03 -5.75 3.21
CA HIS A 162 -7.14 -4.65 2.78
C HIS A 162 -6.59 -4.93 1.37
N PRO A 163 -7.47 -4.93 0.36
CA PRO A 163 -7.09 -5.32 -1.01
C PRO A 163 -6.13 -4.31 -1.67
N ASP A 164 -6.10 -3.07 -1.21
CA ASP A 164 -5.21 -2.02 -1.73
C ASP A 164 -3.79 -2.09 -1.14
N GLU A 165 -3.55 -2.94 -0.11
CA GLU A 165 -2.22 -3.12 0.47
C GLU A 165 -1.48 -4.24 -0.26
N PRO A 166 -0.49 -3.90 -1.12
CA PRO A 166 0.22 -4.89 -1.90
C PRO A 166 1.14 -5.72 -1.00
N ILE A 167 0.95 -7.02 -0.99
CA ILE A 167 1.86 -7.95 -0.32
C ILE A 167 2.79 -8.49 -1.41
N PRO A 168 4.10 -8.18 -1.33
CA PRO A 168 5.04 -8.59 -2.35
C PRO A 168 5.21 -10.11 -2.38
N GLU A 169 5.57 -10.64 -3.55
CA GLU A 169 5.89 -12.06 -3.70
C GLU A 169 7.11 -12.42 -2.84
N LEU A 170 7.01 -13.53 -2.08
CA LEU A 170 8.07 -13.93 -1.15
C LEU A 170 9.30 -14.43 -1.92
N GLU A 171 10.26 -13.53 -2.10
CA GLU A 171 11.56 -13.83 -2.70
C GLU A 171 12.70 -13.65 -1.68
N PRO A 172 13.82 -14.40 -1.78
CA PRO A 172 14.94 -14.26 -0.84
C PRO A 172 15.49 -12.82 -0.73
N ARG A 173 15.40 -12.01 -1.81
CA ARG A 173 15.84 -10.61 -1.80
C ARG A 173 14.98 -9.71 -0.91
N LEU A 174 13.69 -10.05 -0.71
CA LEU A 174 12.77 -9.32 0.16
C LEU A 174 13.18 -9.43 1.65
N PHE A 175 13.79 -10.55 2.03
CA PHE A 175 14.29 -10.79 3.39
C PHE A 175 15.72 -10.31 3.61
N SER A 176 16.31 -9.57 2.65
CA SER A 176 17.66 -9.06 2.78
C SER A 176 17.67 -7.59 3.16
N PHE A 177 18.12 -7.28 4.38
CA PHE A 177 18.34 -5.89 4.78
C PHE A 177 19.42 -5.16 3.96
N ASN A 178 20.22 -5.89 3.19
CA ASN A 178 21.25 -5.35 2.30
C ASN A 178 20.74 -5.20 0.84
N SER A 179 19.49 -5.55 0.57
CA SER A 179 18.82 -5.37 -0.72
C SER A 179 17.87 -4.18 -0.65
N PRO A 180 17.74 -3.35 -1.69
CA PRO A 180 16.75 -2.27 -1.75
C PRO A 180 15.31 -2.76 -1.51
N PHE A 181 15.02 -4.02 -1.84
CA PHE A 181 13.68 -4.62 -1.67
C PHE A 181 13.32 -5.00 -0.23
N GLY A 182 14.34 -5.33 0.59
CA GLY A 182 14.13 -5.76 1.97
C GLY A 182 14.74 -4.83 3.01
N ALA A 183 15.45 -3.79 2.58
CA ALA A 183 16.05 -2.83 3.48
C ALA A 183 14.99 -1.95 4.14
N CYS A 184 15.17 -1.68 5.43
CA CYS A 184 14.33 -0.71 6.14
C CYS A 184 14.40 0.67 5.46
N PRO A 185 13.27 1.28 5.07
CA PRO A 185 13.26 2.58 4.39
C PRO A 185 13.85 3.71 5.23
N THR A 186 13.81 3.58 6.56
CA THR A 186 14.32 4.61 7.48
C THR A 186 15.85 4.59 7.61
N CYS A 187 16.48 3.40 7.67
CA CYS A 187 17.92 3.28 7.88
C CYS A 187 18.67 2.63 6.71
N SER A 188 17.98 2.29 5.63
CA SER A 188 18.56 1.60 4.45
C SER A 188 19.37 0.35 4.82
N GLY A 189 18.89 -0.40 5.81
CA GLY A 189 19.52 -1.62 6.29
C GLY A 189 20.70 -1.43 7.24
N LEU A 190 20.96 -0.21 7.71
CA LEU A 190 22.10 0.09 8.60
C LEU A 190 21.79 -0.17 10.09
N GLY A 191 20.52 -0.33 10.46
CA GLY A 191 20.08 -0.51 11.86
C GLY A 191 20.12 0.76 12.71
N SER A 192 20.79 1.80 12.22
CA SER A 192 20.89 3.11 12.87
C SER A 192 20.82 4.23 11.83
N ARG A 193 20.41 5.38 12.25
CA ARG A 193 20.38 6.60 11.44
C ARG A 193 21.10 7.72 12.19
N MET A 194 21.97 8.42 11.49
CA MET A 194 22.51 9.67 12.03
C MET A 194 21.40 10.73 12.01
N VAL A 195 21.17 11.31 13.15
CA VAL A 195 20.24 12.45 13.31
C VAL A 195 21.03 13.63 13.84
N VAL A 196 20.56 14.81 13.49
CA VAL A 196 21.11 16.06 14.07
C VAL A 196 20.62 16.13 15.50
N ASP A 197 21.55 16.22 16.44
CA ASP A 197 21.23 16.49 17.84
C ASP A 197 21.08 18.00 18.03
N PRO A 198 19.86 18.48 18.37
CA PRO A 198 19.61 19.90 18.55
C PRO A 198 20.53 20.59 19.57
N GLU A 199 20.85 19.90 20.67
CA GLU A 199 21.69 20.44 21.74
C GLU A 199 23.16 20.60 21.32
N LEU A 200 23.61 19.77 20.37
CA LEU A 200 24.94 19.88 19.81
C LEU A 200 25.05 20.92 18.71
N VAL A 201 23.96 21.23 18.04
CA VAL A 201 23.92 22.14 16.87
C VAL A 201 23.51 23.54 17.25
N LEU A 202 22.56 23.69 18.16
CA LEU A 202 22.01 25.00 18.55
C LEU A 202 22.55 25.40 19.92
N ASN A 203 22.80 26.70 20.09
CA ASN A 203 23.07 27.32 21.37
C ASN A 203 21.88 28.21 21.74
N ASP A 204 21.08 27.76 22.69
CA ASP A 204 19.84 28.42 23.10
C ASP A 204 20.04 29.87 23.65
N ARG A 205 21.26 30.17 24.13
CA ARG A 205 21.59 31.49 24.74
C ARG A 205 21.98 32.51 23.72
N LEU A 206 22.28 32.12 22.49
CA LEU A 206 22.73 33.02 21.43
C LEU A 206 21.63 33.24 20.41
N THR A 207 21.71 34.38 19.76
CA THR A 207 20.93 34.66 18.54
C THR A 207 21.62 34.01 17.31
N ILE A 208 20.89 33.84 16.24
CA ILE A 208 21.48 33.34 14.99
C ILE A 208 22.57 34.27 14.49
N MET A 209 22.41 35.60 14.70
CA MET A 209 23.40 36.60 14.34
C MET A 209 24.65 36.57 15.21
N GLU A 210 24.59 35.95 16.38
CA GLU A 210 25.73 35.73 17.29
C GLU A 210 26.37 34.35 17.12
N GLY A 211 25.87 33.55 16.16
CA GLY A 211 26.43 32.23 15.88
C GLY A 211 25.79 31.12 16.68
N ALA A 212 24.52 31.22 17.00
CA ALA A 212 23.78 30.14 17.70
C ALA A 212 23.82 28.82 16.99
N ILE A 213 23.95 28.79 15.66
CA ILE A 213 24.07 27.53 14.85
C ILE A 213 25.57 27.19 14.80
N ARG A 214 26.01 26.26 15.66
CA ARG A 214 27.44 25.94 15.85
C ARG A 214 28.21 25.57 14.58
N PRO A 215 27.66 24.80 13.61
CA PRO A 215 28.33 24.54 12.34
C PRO A 215 28.57 25.81 11.49
N PHE A 216 27.81 26.87 11.75
CA PHE A 216 27.85 28.12 11.03
C PHE A 216 28.15 29.31 12.01
N ASN A 217 28.94 29.06 13.04
CA ASN A 217 29.26 30.07 14.09
C ASN A 217 30.08 31.27 13.58
N ARG A 218 30.75 31.15 12.44
CA ARG A 218 31.43 32.29 11.79
C ARG A 218 30.44 33.02 10.92
N ILE A 219 29.87 34.06 11.49
CA ILE A 219 28.83 34.86 10.81
C ILE A 219 29.44 35.66 9.67
N ASN A 220 28.98 35.39 8.48
CA ASN A 220 29.17 36.23 7.32
C ASN A 220 27.79 36.57 6.74
N VAL A 221 27.36 37.83 6.94
CA VAL A 221 26.04 38.30 6.50
C VAL A 221 25.85 38.22 4.99
N GLU A 222 26.92 38.26 4.22
CA GLU A 222 26.89 38.16 2.77
C GLU A 222 26.88 36.70 2.28
N ALA A 223 27.11 35.73 3.18
CA ALA A 223 27.09 34.32 2.81
C ALA A 223 25.70 33.89 2.28
N TRP A 224 25.72 33.08 1.24
CA TRP A 224 24.50 32.62 0.58
C TRP A 224 23.51 31.96 1.53
N TRP A 225 24.01 31.21 2.53
CA TRP A 225 23.18 30.51 3.52
C TRP A 225 22.49 31.51 4.45
N MET A 226 23.15 32.61 4.85
CA MET A 226 22.55 33.65 5.67
C MET A 226 21.45 34.40 4.92
N LYS A 227 21.64 34.68 3.62
CA LYS A 227 20.59 35.26 2.77
C LYS A 227 19.37 34.33 2.65
N LYS A 228 19.59 33.04 2.50
CA LYS A 228 18.50 32.05 2.52
C LYS A 228 17.79 32.00 3.87
N LEU A 229 18.54 31.98 4.96
CA LEU A 229 17.98 31.95 6.31
C LEU A 229 17.17 33.19 6.62
N ALA A 230 17.64 34.36 6.19
CA ALA A 230 16.89 35.62 6.30
C ALA A 230 15.56 35.58 5.51
N SER A 231 15.56 34.96 4.35
CA SER A 231 14.33 34.78 3.56
C SER A 231 13.35 33.80 4.28
N VAL A 232 13.86 32.71 4.86
CA VAL A 232 13.05 31.81 5.68
C VAL A 232 12.49 32.50 6.91
N ALA A 233 13.31 33.25 7.61
CA ALA A 233 12.89 34.03 8.78
C ALA A 233 11.74 35.01 8.44
N LYS A 234 11.84 35.69 7.29
CA LYS A 234 10.78 36.58 6.80
C LYS A 234 9.48 35.84 6.49
N VAL A 235 9.56 34.69 5.86
CA VAL A 235 8.37 33.88 5.49
C VAL A 235 7.69 33.30 6.73
N HIS A 236 8.48 32.84 7.70
CA HIS A 236 7.96 32.19 8.91
C HIS A 236 7.78 33.14 10.10
N GLY A 237 8.07 34.41 9.94
CA GLY A 237 7.76 35.47 10.92
C GLY A 237 8.63 35.46 12.18
N PHE A 238 9.90 35.02 12.12
CA PHE A 238 10.82 35.09 13.25
C PHE A 238 12.01 36.02 12.98
N ASP A 239 12.59 36.56 14.05
CA ASP A 239 13.76 37.46 13.95
C ASP A 239 15.06 36.70 14.23
N LEU A 240 16.07 36.90 13.38
CA LEU A 240 17.39 36.29 13.51
C LEU A 240 18.17 36.84 14.75
N ARG A 241 17.68 37.89 15.37
CA ARG A 241 18.23 38.51 16.60
C ARG A 241 17.55 38.03 17.88
N THR A 242 16.56 37.14 17.77
CA THR A 242 15.95 36.51 18.93
C THR A 242 16.83 35.33 19.37
N PRO A 243 17.12 35.16 20.69
CA PRO A 243 17.80 33.97 21.19
C PRO A 243 17.07 32.72 20.77
N VAL A 244 17.83 31.68 20.34
CA VAL A 244 17.22 30.42 19.80
C VAL A 244 16.35 29.73 20.84
N GLY A 245 16.67 29.85 22.12
CA GLY A 245 15.87 29.33 23.21
C GLY A 245 14.48 29.95 23.37
N GLU A 246 14.27 31.18 22.87
CA GLU A 246 12.99 31.91 22.90
C GLU A 246 12.14 31.65 21.67
N LEU A 247 12.68 30.99 20.62
CA LEU A 247 11.95 30.66 19.44
C LEU A 247 10.99 29.50 19.72
N ASP A 248 9.83 29.51 19.06
CA ASP A 248 8.86 28.41 19.17
C ASP A 248 9.40 27.08 18.62
N ALA A 249 8.76 25.97 19.03
CA ALA A 249 9.18 24.63 18.66
C ALA A 249 9.15 24.37 17.13
N GLN A 250 8.26 25.05 16.40
CA GLN A 250 8.15 24.91 14.94
C GLN A 250 9.33 25.62 14.26
N THR A 251 9.63 26.83 14.68
CA THR A 251 10.78 27.61 14.19
C THR A 251 12.10 26.90 14.50
N ARG A 252 12.27 26.35 15.71
CA ARG A 252 13.47 25.55 16.05
C ARG A 252 13.65 24.33 15.16
N ARG A 253 12.57 23.67 14.76
CA ARG A 253 12.63 22.54 13.79
C ARG A 253 13.03 22.98 12.39
N LEU A 254 12.74 24.20 11.98
CA LEU A 254 13.16 24.75 10.69
C LEU A 254 14.68 25.05 10.63
N LEU A 255 15.32 25.17 11.79
CA LEU A 255 16.76 25.44 11.91
C LEU A 255 17.60 24.14 11.95
N LEU A 256 16.95 22.97 12.03
CA LEU A 256 17.55 21.65 12.11
C LEU A 256 17.30 20.83 10.84
#